data_11f4d65a9b173f5a80c0598ab77b9fed
#
_entry.id   11f4d65a9b173f5a80c0598ab77b9fed
#
_cell.length_a   1.000
_cell.length_b   1.000
_cell.length_c   1.000
_cell.angle_alpha   90.00
_cell.angle_beta   90.00
_cell.angle_gamma   90.00
#
_symmetry.space_group_name_H-M   'P 1'
#
loop_
_entity.id
_entity.type
_entity.pdbx_description
1 polymer ?
#
loop_
_entity_poly.entity_id
_entity_poly.type
_entity_poly.pdbx_seq_one_letter_code
_entity_poly.pdbx_strand_id
1 'polypeptide(L)' 'MDTKKVILDEATKLFFDKGLNFTMDTLANNLKMSKRTIYSFVGNKENIISELIDNLLESFNEYYQSFC' A
#
# COMPACT_ATOMS: atom_id res chain seq x y z
N MET A 1 2.35 -17.21 0.00
CA MET A 1 2.66 -15.77 0.09
C MET A 1 1.57 -14.98 -0.62
N ASP A 2 1.04 -13.98 0.02
CA ASP A 2 -0.08 -13.19 -0.51
C ASP A 2 0.45 -12.09 -1.43
N THR A 3 0.17 -12.21 -2.73
CA THR A 3 0.65 -11.24 -3.72
C THR A 3 0.08 -9.85 -3.44
N LYS A 4 -1.19 -9.76 -3.04
CA LYS A 4 -1.78 -8.46 -2.70
C LYS A 4 -1.03 -7.81 -1.54
N LYS A 5 -0.65 -8.58 -0.54
CA LYS A 5 0.11 -8.07 0.60
C LYS A 5 1.48 -7.57 0.17
N VAL A 6 2.14 -8.29 -0.73
CA VAL A 6 3.44 -7.86 -1.27
C VAL A 6 3.29 -6.52 -1.97
N ILE A 7 2.24 -6.37 -2.78
CA ILE A 7 1.96 -5.11 -3.47
C ILE A 7 1.73 -3.98 -2.47
N LEU A 8 0.93 -4.22 -1.46
CA LEU A 8 0.62 -3.21 -0.45
C LEU A 8 1.85 -2.84 0.38
N ASP A 9 2.70 -3.82 0.71
CA ASP A 9 3.93 -3.54 1.44
C ASP A 9 4.86 -2.64 0.65
N GLU A 10 5.01 -2.91 -0.65
CA GLU A 10 5.84 -2.06 -1.50
C GLU A 10 5.23 -0.67 -1.66
N ALA A 11 3.92 -0.60 -1.81
CA ALA A 11 3.21 0.68 -1.89
C ALA A 11 3.40 1.49 -0.61
N THR A 12 3.40 0.83 0.54
CA THR A 12 3.64 1.49 1.84
C THR A 12 5.03 2.12 1.86
N LYS A 13 6.04 1.38 1.41
CA LYS A 13 7.40 1.90 1.33
C LYS A 13 7.48 3.13 0.43
N LEU A 14 6.84 3.07 -0.73
CA LEU A 14 6.82 4.20 -1.66
C LEU A 14 6.09 5.38 -1.07
N PHE A 15 5.01 5.12 -0.34
CA PHE A 15 4.25 6.18 0.33
C PHE A 15 5.12 6.92 1.34
N PHE A 16 5.88 6.21 2.15
CA PHE A 16 6.77 6.85 3.12
C PHE A 16 7.94 7.56 2.47
N ASP A 17 8.37 7.10 1.30
CA ASP A 17 9.49 7.71 0.59
C ASP A 17 9.07 8.91 -0.24
N LYS A 18 7.95 8.82 -0.97
CA LYS A 18 7.52 9.83 -1.94
C LYS A 18 6.15 10.44 -1.64
N GLY A 19 5.50 10.02 -0.58
CA GLY A 19 4.16 10.47 -0.26
C GLY A 19 3.16 9.93 -1.27
N LEU A 20 2.08 10.69 -1.48
CA LEU A 20 1.03 10.27 -2.41
C LEU A 20 1.44 10.42 -3.87
N ASN A 21 2.62 10.97 -4.13
CA ASN A 21 3.10 11.20 -5.50
C ASN A 21 3.71 9.96 -6.15
N PHE A 22 3.82 8.85 -5.45
CA PHE A 22 4.34 7.64 -6.09
C PHE A 22 3.41 7.23 -7.24
N THR A 23 3.99 6.62 -8.27
CA THR A 23 3.24 6.21 -9.46
C THR A 23 3.09 4.69 -9.52
N MET A 24 2.05 4.25 -10.22
CA MET A 24 1.87 2.82 -10.45
C MET A 24 3.02 2.25 -11.28
N ASP A 25 3.60 3.05 -12.17
CA ASP A 25 4.78 2.63 -12.92
C ASP A 25 5.95 2.29 -12.00
N THR A 26 6.22 3.14 -11.02
CA THR A 26 7.29 2.91 -10.06
C THR A 26 7.01 1.64 -9.26
N LEU A 27 5.77 1.48 -8.79
CA LEU A 27 5.37 0.30 -8.05
C LEU A 27 5.57 -0.98 -8.88
N ALA A 28 5.12 -0.94 -10.12
CA ALA A 28 5.25 -2.08 -11.04
C ALA A 28 6.71 -2.43 -11.29
N ASN A 29 7.55 -1.42 -11.51
CA ASN A 29 8.98 -1.63 -11.74
C ASN A 29 9.64 -2.25 -10.52
N ASN A 30 9.33 -1.77 -9.34
CA ASN A 30 9.93 -2.28 -8.10
C ASN A 30 9.55 -3.73 -7.85
N LEU A 31 8.32 -4.10 -8.20
CA LEU A 31 7.82 -5.46 -8.00
C LEU A 31 8.10 -6.37 -9.19
N LYS A 32 8.60 -5.81 -10.30
CA LYS A 32 8.83 -6.55 -11.55
C LYS A 32 7.54 -7.18 -12.06
N MET A 33 6.45 -6.45 -11.94
CA MET A 33 5.12 -6.86 -12.37
C MET A 33 4.55 -5.84 -13.33
N SER A 34 3.61 -6.26 -14.19
CA SER A 34 2.91 -5.31 -15.04
C SER A 34 1.88 -4.54 -14.23
N LYS A 35 1.57 -3.31 -14.65
CA LYS A 35 0.51 -2.52 -14.02
C LYS A 35 -0.82 -3.27 -14.06
N ARG A 36 -1.08 -3.96 -15.16
CA ARG A 36 -2.30 -4.71 -15.31
C ARG A 36 -2.45 -5.78 -14.23
N THR A 37 -1.34 -6.49 -13.94
CA THR A 37 -1.35 -7.49 -12.89
C THR A 37 -1.64 -6.86 -11.54
N ILE A 38 -0.99 -5.72 -11.25
CA ILE A 38 -1.21 -5.02 -9.99
C ILE A 38 -2.67 -4.59 -9.86
N TYR A 39 -3.23 -4.00 -10.90
CA TYR A 39 -4.63 -3.57 -10.88
C TYR A 39 -5.59 -4.74 -10.69
N SER A 40 -5.24 -5.93 -11.19
CA SER A 40 -6.10 -7.09 -10.99
C SER A 40 -6.18 -7.54 -9.53
N PHE A 41 -5.16 -7.23 -8.73
CA PHE A 41 -5.17 -7.56 -7.30
C PHE A 41 -5.75 -6.46 -6.43
N VAL A 42 -5.50 -5.20 -6.75
CA VAL A 42 -5.85 -4.08 -5.87
C VAL A 42 -6.94 -3.16 -6.44
N GLY A 43 -7.25 -3.27 -7.71
CA GLY A 43 -8.25 -2.45 -8.36
C GLY A 43 -7.68 -1.16 -8.93
N ASN A 44 -7.35 -0.20 -8.09
CA ASN A 44 -6.77 1.06 -8.55
C ASN A 44 -5.89 1.67 -7.45
N LYS A 45 -5.26 2.80 -7.76
CA LYS A 45 -4.37 3.47 -6.82
C LYS A 45 -5.13 3.96 -5.58
N GLU A 46 -6.36 4.41 -5.77
CA GLU A 46 -7.17 4.89 -4.66
C GLU A 46 -7.46 3.78 -3.65
N ASN A 47 -7.68 2.56 -4.13
CA ASN A 47 -7.86 1.41 -3.25
C ASN A 47 -6.60 1.12 -2.46
N ILE A 48 -5.43 1.23 -3.10
CA ILE A 48 -4.16 1.05 -2.40
C ILE A 48 -4.03 2.07 -1.27
N ILE A 49 -4.28 3.34 -1.59
CA ILE A 49 -4.17 4.42 -0.61
C ILE A 49 -5.16 4.21 0.54
N SER A 50 -6.38 3.81 0.22
CA SER A 50 -7.39 3.55 1.25
C SER A 50 -6.95 2.45 2.20
N GLU A 51 -6.41 1.35 1.67
CA GLU A 51 -5.93 0.26 2.52
C GLU A 51 -4.71 0.65 3.33
N LEU A 52 -3.82 1.48 2.77
CA LEU A 52 -2.67 1.98 3.52
C LEU A 52 -3.13 2.83 4.71
N ILE A 53 -4.10 3.69 4.49
CA ILE A 53 -4.65 4.55 5.55
C ILE A 53 -5.33 3.69 6.61
N ASP A 54 -6.10 2.70 6.21
CA ASP A 54 -6.77 1.79 7.14
C ASP A 54 -5.75 1.08 8.03
N ASN A 55 -4.67 0.58 7.43
CA ASN A 55 -3.62 -0.10 8.19
C ASN A 55 -2.95 0.84 9.19
N LEU A 56 -2.69 2.07 8.78
CA LEU A 56 -2.10 3.07 9.67
C LEU A 56 -3.04 3.41 10.82
N LEU A 57 -4.34 3.52 10.54
CA LEU A 57 -5.32 3.81 11.57
C LEU A 57 -5.45 2.67 12.57
N GLU A 58 -5.38 1.43 12.11
CA GLU A 58 -5.40 0.28 12.99
C GLU A 58 -4.22 0.30 13.94
N SER A 59 -3.02 0.55 13.44
CA SER A 59 -1.83 0.68 14.28
C SER A 59 -1.99 1.81 15.29
N PHE A 60 -2.60 2.90 14.85
CA PHE A 60 -2.83 4.06 15.70
C PHE A 60 -3.83 3.73 16.81
N ASN A 61 -4.90 3.01 16.48
CA ASN A 61 -5.91 2.59 17.44
C ASN A 61 -5.33 1.67 18.50
N GLU A 62 -4.49 0.73 18.10
CA GLU A 62 -3.80 -0.14 19.05
C GLU A 62 -2.94 0.65 20.02
N TYR A 63 -2.24 1.65 19.50
CA TYR A 63 -1.41 2.52 20.32
C TYR A 63 -2.26 3.29 21.32
N TYR A 64 -3.39 3.83 20.88
CA TYR A 64 -4.29 4.56 21.76
C TYR A 64 -4.93 3.68 22.81
N GLN A 65 -5.29 2.46 22.45
CA GLN A 65 -5.91 1.55 23.38
C GLN A 65 -4.96 1.14 24.52
N SER A 66 -3.67 1.08 24.21
CA SER A 66 -2.70 0.73 25.25
C SER A 66 -2.46 1.89 26.21
N PHE A 67 -2.94 3.08 25.88
CA PHE A 67 -2.84 4.26 26.76
C PHE A 67 -4.00 4.34 27.75
N CYS A 68 -5.10 3.68 27.47
CA CYS A 68 -6.25 3.64 28.35
C CYS A 68 -6.19 2.40 29.25
#